data_138b78c2fe394896d62acf8c773431b3
#
_entry.id   138b78c2fe394896d62acf8c773431b3
#
_cell.length_a   1.000
_cell.length_b   1.000
_cell.length_c   1.000
_cell.angle_alpha   90.00
_cell.angle_beta   90.00
_cell.angle_gamma   90.00
#
_symmetry.space_group_name_H-M   'P 1'
#
loop_
_entity.id
_entity.type
_entity.pdbx_description
1 polymer ?
#
loop_
_entity_poly.entity_id
_entity_poly.type
_entity_poly.pdbx_seq_one_letter_code
_entity_poly.pdbx_strand_id
1 'polypeptide(L)'
;MKAGCPLDDDLEELSTMLADNWERLGRRLGFSQAGIIAFHKENERLSDKAYAMLIKWKEREGSDGTYKVLYNVLYHKLVRCKLIAEKICCVQNG
;
A
#
# COMPACT_ATOMS: atom_id res chain seq x y z
N MET A 1 -14.72 -6.98 -5.08
CA MET A 1 -13.71 -5.90 -5.00
C MET A 1 -14.40 -4.57 -4.77
N LYS A 2 -13.87 -3.75 -3.89
CA LYS A 2 -14.38 -2.40 -3.67
C LYS A 2 -14.14 -1.53 -4.91
N ALA A 3 -15.08 -0.65 -5.20
CA ALA A 3 -14.96 0.28 -6.33
C ALA A 3 -14.24 1.56 -5.91
N GLY A 4 -13.58 2.21 -6.86
CA GLY A 4 -12.94 3.51 -6.64
C GLY A 4 -11.57 3.42 -5.98
N CYS A 5 -11.21 4.48 -5.25
CA CYS A 5 -9.90 4.62 -4.64
C CYS A 5 -9.96 4.36 -3.13
N PRO A 6 -8.89 3.79 -2.55
CA PRO A 6 -8.82 3.58 -1.11
C PRO A 6 -8.93 4.90 -0.36
N LEU A 7 -9.62 4.85 0.77
CA LEU A 7 -9.69 5.97 1.71
C LEU A 7 -8.40 6.01 2.54
N ASP A 8 -8.11 7.16 3.14
CA ASP A 8 -6.93 7.30 4.00
C ASP A 8 -6.96 6.28 5.15
N ASP A 9 -8.16 6.00 5.70
CA ASP A 9 -8.31 5.00 6.77
C ASP A 9 -7.92 3.60 6.29
N ASP A 10 -8.23 3.24 5.05
CA ASP A 10 -7.82 1.95 4.47
C ASP A 10 -6.29 1.87 4.38
N LEU A 11 -5.66 2.95 3.97
CA LEU A 11 -4.21 3.00 3.84
C LEU A 11 -3.52 2.96 5.20
N GLU A 12 -4.12 3.60 6.21
CA GLU A 12 -3.63 3.53 7.58
C GLU A 12 -3.70 2.09 8.12
N GLU A 13 -4.83 1.43 7.94
CA GLU A 13 -4.99 0.03 8.34
C GLU A 13 -3.98 -0.86 7.61
N LEU A 14 -3.85 -0.69 6.30
CA LEU A 14 -2.90 -1.44 5.48
C LEU A 14 -1.47 -1.25 6.00
N SER A 15 -1.09 -0.03 6.35
CA SER A 15 0.25 0.28 6.83
C SER A 15 0.62 -0.49 8.09
N THR A 16 -0.35 -0.74 8.97
CA THR A 16 -0.11 -1.51 10.19
C THR A 16 0.07 -3.00 9.94
N MET A 17 -0.42 -3.48 8.81
CA MET A 17 -0.40 -4.90 8.46
C MET A 17 0.81 -5.31 7.61
N LEU A 18 1.47 -4.37 6.97
CA LEU A 18 2.54 -4.67 6.01
C LEU A 18 3.85 -5.09 6.66
N ALA A 19 4.15 -4.58 7.85
CA ALA A 19 5.46 -4.76 8.49
C ALA A 19 6.58 -4.42 7.49
N ASP A 20 7.62 -5.25 7.39
CA ASP A 20 8.75 -5.00 6.49
C ASP A 20 8.43 -5.26 5.00
N ASN A 21 7.25 -5.77 4.68
CA ASN A 21 6.81 -5.91 3.27
C ASN A 21 6.55 -4.57 2.59
N TRP A 22 6.51 -3.47 3.33
CA TRP A 22 6.23 -2.14 2.76
C TRP A 22 7.22 -1.76 1.64
N GLU A 23 8.48 -2.16 1.76
CA GLU A 23 9.50 -1.86 0.74
C GLU A 23 9.22 -2.60 -0.57
N ARG A 24 8.86 -3.88 -0.48
CA ARG A 24 8.52 -4.69 -1.65
C ARG A 24 7.30 -4.13 -2.34
N LEU A 25 6.29 -3.78 -1.57
CA LEU A 25 5.09 -3.13 -2.09
C LEU A 25 5.46 -1.81 -2.79
N GLY A 26 6.29 -1.00 -2.16
CA GLY A 26 6.71 0.29 -2.72
C GLY A 26 7.37 0.15 -4.08
N ARG A 27 8.23 -0.84 -4.25
CA ARG A 27 8.86 -1.11 -5.55
C ARG A 27 7.84 -1.46 -6.62
N ARG A 28 6.82 -2.26 -6.27
CA ARG A 28 5.75 -2.63 -7.20
C ARG A 28 4.81 -1.47 -7.49
N LEU A 29 4.68 -0.52 -6.58
CA LEU A 29 3.93 0.71 -6.81
C LEU A 29 4.71 1.74 -7.64
N GLY A 30 5.95 1.46 -7.98
CA GLY A 30 6.75 2.27 -8.87
C GLY A 30 7.69 3.27 -8.19
N PHE A 31 7.91 3.16 -6.89
CA PHE A 31 8.88 4.01 -6.20
C PHE A 31 10.30 3.56 -6.49
N SER A 32 11.19 4.53 -6.69
CA SER A 32 12.62 4.28 -6.87
C SER A 32 13.26 3.90 -5.54
N GLN A 33 14.45 3.32 -5.60
CA GLN A 33 15.22 3.00 -4.40
C GLN A 33 15.49 4.26 -3.57
N ALA A 34 15.78 5.39 -4.21
CA ALA A 34 15.97 6.66 -3.51
C ALA A 34 14.69 7.09 -2.77
N GLY A 35 13.53 6.91 -3.38
CA GLY A 35 12.24 7.21 -2.75
C GLY A 35 11.98 6.32 -1.54
N ILE A 36 12.25 5.03 -1.65
CA ILE A 36 12.11 4.08 -0.55
C ILE A 36 13.04 4.48 0.62
N ILE A 37 14.28 4.81 0.33
CA ILE A 37 15.25 5.24 1.34
C ILE A 37 14.77 6.52 2.06
N ALA A 38 14.20 7.47 1.30
CA ALA A 38 13.67 8.71 1.88
C ALA A 38 12.55 8.42 2.89
N PHE A 39 11.60 7.56 2.55
CA PHE A 39 10.54 7.15 3.48
C PHE A 39 11.10 6.49 4.73
N HIS A 40 12.12 5.66 4.56
CA HIS A 40 12.80 4.99 5.66
C HIS A 40 13.45 5.99 6.62
N LYS A 41 14.15 6.99 6.08
CA LYS A 41 14.88 7.97 6.89
C LYS A 41 13.98 9.00 7.57
N GLU A 42 12.87 9.36 6.93
CA GLU A 42 11.97 10.40 7.43
C GLU A 42 10.99 9.91 8.50
N ASN A 43 10.88 8.60 8.68
CA ASN A 43 9.94 8.00 9.62
C ASN A 43 10.63 6.93 10.45
N GLU A 44 10.25 6.79 11.72
CA GLU A 44 10.87 5.83 12.62
C GLU A 44 10.20 4.46 12.62
N ARG A 45 8.86 4.44 12.68
CA ARG A 45 8.09 3.20 12.76
C ARG A 45 7.83 2.61 11.37
N LEU A 46 7.81 1.29 11.27
CA LEU A 46 7.48 0.61 10.01
C LEU A 46 6.13 1.05 9.47
N SER A 47 5.12 1.16 10.34
CA SER A 47 3.79 1.59 9.92
C SER A 47 3.80 3.04 9.39
N ASP A 48 4.58 3.91 9.99
CA ASP A 48 4.69 5.30 9.53
C ASP A 48 5.38 5.39 8.17
N LYS A 49 6.43 4.59 7.97
CA LYS A 49 7.12 4.49 6.67
C LYS A 49 6.16 4.02 5.59
N ALA A 50 5.42 2.97 5.87
CA ALA A 50 4.43 2.40 4.95
C ALA A 50 3.30 3.39 4.66
N TYR A 51 2.78 4.04 5.68
CA TYR A 51 1.70 5.01 5.52
C TYR A 51 2.13 6.19 4.66
N ALA A 52 3.29 6.79 4.94
CA ALA A 52 3.82 7.90 4.16
C ALA A 52 3.96 7.52 2.68
N MET A 53 4.46 6.32 2.41
CA MET A 53 4.59 5.79 1.05
C MET A 53 3.22 5.63 0.37
N LEU A 54 2.24 5.05 1.07
CA LEU A 54 0.91 4.80 0.51
C LEU A 54 0.17 6.10 0.22
N ILE A 55 0.27 7.10 1.09
CA ILE A 55 -0.33 8.42 0.86
C ILE A 55 0.32 9.09 -0.36
N LYS A 56 1.64 8.98 -0.49
CA LYS A 56 2.34 9.53 -1.66
C LYS A 56 1.90 8.85 -2.95
N TRP A 57 1.73 7.53 -2.91
CA TRP A 57 1.19 6.78 -4.04
C TRP A 57 -0.20 7.27 -4.43
N LYS A 58 -1.08 7.43 -3.44
CA LYS A 58 -2.45 7.91 -3.68
C LYS A 58 -2.45 9.30 -4.31
N GLU A 59 -1.63 10.21 -3.80
CA GLU A 59 -1.49 11.56 -4.35
C GLU A 59 -0.98 11.55 -5.79
N ARG A 60 0.03 10.72 -6.06
CA ARG A 60 0.65 10.61 -7.38
C ARG A 60 -0.31 10.07 -8.43
N GLU A 61 -1.08 9.04 -8.06
CA GLU A 61 -1.95 8.36 -9.01
C GLU A 61 -3.31 9.04 -9.18
N GLY A 62 -3.77 9.79 -8.20
CA GLY A 62 -5.08 10.41 -8.27
C GLY A 62 -6.18 9.37 -8.47
N SER A 63 -7.02 9.56 -9.47
CA SER A 63 -8.13 8.65 -9.78
C SER A 63 -7.69 7.27 -10.27
N ASP A 64 -6.44 7.12 -10.70
CA ASP A 64 -5.88 5.84 -11.14
C ASP A 64 -5.42 4.96 -9.97
N GLY A 65 -5.28 5.53 -8.78
CA GLY A 65 -4.90 4.80 -7.57
C GLY A 65 -6.08 4.05 -6.95
N THR A 66 -6.57 3.03 -7.63
CA THR A 66 -7.79 2.31 -7.27
C THR A 66 -7.52 1.12 -6.34
N TYR A 67 -8.58 0.62 -5.69
CA TYR A 67 -8.52 -0.63 -4.95
C TYR A 67 -8.04 -1.78 -5.83
N LYS A 68 -8.48 -1.81 -7.09
CA LYS A 68 -8.08 -2.87 -8.03
C LYS A 68 -6.57 -2.87 -8.26
N VAL A 69 -6.00 -1.70 -8.49
CA VAL A 69 -4.55 -1.57 -8.69
C VAL A 69 -3.80 -2.00 -7.43
N LEU A 70 -4.25 -1.53 -6.28
CA LEU A 70 -3.64 -1.88 -5.00
C LEU A 70 -3.74 -3.39 -4.74
N TYR A 71 -4.91 -3.99 -4.99
CA TYR A 71 -5.12 -5.43 -4.86
C TYR A 71 -4.12 -6.22 -5.69
N ASN A 72 -3.98 -5.85 -6.97
CA ASN A 72 -3.09 -6.58 -7.88
C ASN A 72 -1.64 -6.50 -7.43
N VAL A 73 -1.20 -5.37 -6.91
CA VAL A 73 0.16 -5.19 -6.43
C VAL A 73 0.39 -5.98 -5.14
N LEU A 74 -0.56 -5.95 -4.21
CA LEU A 74 -0.48 -6.73 -2.97
C LEU A 74 -0.48 -8.23 -3.23
N TYR A 75 -1.23 -8.67 -4.23
CA TYR A 75 -1.33 -10.08 -4.62
C TYR A 75 -0.10 -10.56 -5.39
N HIS A 76 0.72 -9.66 -5.90
CA HIS A 76 1.87 -9.99 -6.74
C HIS A 76 2.81 -10.99 -6.03
N LYS A 77 3.35 -11.93 -6.79
CA LYS A 77 4.20 -13.01 -6.28
C LYS A 77 5.41 -12.54 -5.46
N LEU A 78 5.90 -11.34 -5.73
CA LEU A 78 7.05 -10.77 -5.00
C LEU A 78 6.63 -10.03 -3.72
N VAL A 79 5.36 -9.71 -3.56
CA VAL A 79 4.83 -9.05 -2.36
C VAL A 79 4.17 -10.08 -1.44
N ARG A 80 3.38 -10.99 -2.00
CA ARG A 80 2.74 -12.12 -1.30
C ARG A 80 1.84 -11.72 -0.12
N CYS A 81 1.08 -10.66 -0.30
CA CYS A 81 0.16 -10.18 0.73
C CYS A 81 -1.30 -10.42 0.36
N LYS A 82 -1.61 -11.66 -0.07
CA LYS A 82 -2.95 -12.03 -0.54
C LYS A 82 -4.04 -11.75 0.50
N LEU A 83 -3.85 -12.20 1.74
CA LEU A 83 -4.86 -12.04 2.79
C LEU A 83 -5.07 -10.56 3.12
N ILE A 84 -4.01 -9.79 3.11
CA ILE A 84 -4.07 -8.34 3.32
C ILE A 84 -4.83 -7.68 2.16
N ALA A 85 -4.53 -8.09 0.92
CA ALA A 85 -5.21 -7.58 -0.28
C ALA A 85 -6.72 -7.82 -0.18
N GLU A 86 -7.13 -9.02 0.20
CA GLU A 86 -8.55 -9.36 0.35
C GLU A 86 -9.22 -8.54 1.45
N LYS A 87 -8.55 -8.35 2.57
CA LYS A 87 -9.11 -7.59 3.70
C LYS A 87 -9.29 -6.11 3.38
N ILE A 88 -8.32 -5.50 2.73
CA ILE A 88 -8.34 -4.05 2.44
C ILE A 88 -9.18 -3.72 1.21
N CYS A 89 -9.06 -4.50 0.14
CA CYS A 89 -9.58 -4.15 -1.17
C CYS A 89 -10.91 -4.83 -1.52
N CYS A 90 -11.31 -5.86 -0.79
CA CYS A 90 -12.52 -6.61 -1.07
C CYS A 90 -13.61 -6.33 -0.05
N VAL A 91 -14.86 -6.36 -0.51
CA VAL A 91 -16.02 -6.23 0.39
C VAL A 91 -16.07 -7.46 1.28
N GLN A 92 -16.15 -7.25 2.59
CA GLN A 92 -16.25 -8.32 3.57
C GLN A 92 -17.72 -8.66 3.77
N ASN A 93 -18.03 -9.95 3.69
CA ASN A 93 -19.36 -10.47 3.91
C ASN A 93 -19.45 -11.09 5.30
N GLY A 94 -20.31 -10.57 6.11
CA GLY A 94 -20.59 -11.15 7.40
C GLY A 94 -20.25 -10.36 8.58
#